data_b08746effefdd979353f4e9771c3e961
#
_entry.id   b08746effefdd979353f4e9771c3e961
#
_cell.length_a   1.000
_cell.length_b   1.000
_cell.length_c   1.000
_cell.angle_alpha   90.00
_cell.angle_beta   90.00
_cell.angle_gamma   90.00
#
_symmetry.space_group_name_H-M   'P 1'
#
loop_
_entity.id
_entity.type
_entity.pdbx_description
1 polymer ?
#
loop_
_entity_poly.entity_id
_entity_poly.type
_entity_poly.pdbx_seq_one_letter_code
_entity_poly.pdbx_strand_id
1 'polypeptide(L)'
;MKTNKVTILTVATLATLALANNAKADAQDSPVSSQEAPTALVTNPEGNNTTEVKQPTEITKEGTEITVKNPEVVIDQSKGEGKYQEFTVEYKNIKFADDMPINAGDKVTMTFPEELNFQTKYEFDVKNPEDAIVGKASTNPEDRTVTTVFNDYFANHPLNKQMSLKLDAKWTDKVESGKPVKVNFNGTVVTANIGKEQVIGKDELIAKWGSQDKDDPSVINWTARINY
;
A
#
# COMPACT_ATOMS: atom_id res chain seq x y z
N MET A 1 -35.32 -44.75 -15.13
CA MET A 1 -35.58 -43.30 -15.01
C MET A 1 -36.08 -43.01 -13.60
N LYS A 2 -35.23 -42.49 -12.77
CA LYS A 2 -35.63 -41.90 -11.47
C LYS A 2 -34.70 -40.70 -11.20
N THR A 3 -35.29 -39.53 -11.28
CA THR A 3 -34.65 -38.24 -10.99
C THR A 3 -34.67 -38.03 -9.47
N ASN A 4 -33.49 -37.92 -8.86
CA ASN A 4 -33.35 -37.50 -7.47
C ASN A 4 -33.14 -35.99 -7.41
N LYS A 5 -34.13 -35.30 -6.81
CA LYS A 5 -33.97 -33.87 -6.42
C LYS A 5 -33.29 -33.82 -5.05
N VAL A 6 -32.20 -33.14 -4.96
CA VAL A 6 -31.53 -32.79 -3.69
C VAL A 6 -32.04 -31.42 -3.27
N THR A 7 -32.71 -31.38 -2.13
CA THR A 7 -33.17 -30.15 -1.46
C THR A 7 -32.12 -29.74 -0.46
N ILE A 8 -31.53 -28.58 -0.65
CA ILE A 8 -30.60 -27.97 0.32
C ILE A 8 -31.41 -27.15 1.30
N LEU A 9 -31.38 -27.55 2.57
CA LEU A 9 -31.99 -26.84 3.68
C LEU A 9 -30.98 -25.87 4.31
N THR A 10 -31.19 -24.58 4.15
CA THR A 10 -30.45 -23.54 4.83
C THR A 10 -31.05 -23.28 6.21
N VAL A 11 -30.28 -23.53 7.26
CA VAL A 11 -30.63 -23.17 8.63
C VAL A 11 -30.05 -21.81 8.94
N ALA A 12 -30.91 -20.80 9.11
CA ALA A 12 -30.52 -19.50 9.64
C ALA A 12 -30.78 -19.51 11.14
N THR A 13 -29.74 -19.41 11.95
CA THR A 13 -29.85 -19.18 13.40
C THR A 13 -29.80 -17.68 13.69
N LEU A 14 -30.98 -17.11 14.03
CA LEU A 14 -31.08 -15.79 14.64
C LEU A 14 -30.82 -15.94 16.14
N ALA A 15 -29.82 -15.27 16.68
CA ALA A 15 -29.69 -15.02 18.10
C ALA A 15 -30.17 -13.59 18.41
N THR A 16 -31.37 -13.47 18.96
CA THR A 16 -31.88 -12.22 19.50
C THR A 16 -31.47 -12.10 20.97
N LEU A 17 -30.73 -11.03 21.31
CA LEU A 17 -30.59 -10.61 22.70
C LEU A 17 -31.36 -9.30 22.88
N ALA A 18 -32.50 -9.38 23.60
CA ALA A 18 -33.29 -8.24 24.00
C ALA A 18 -32.78 -7.70 25.33
N LEU A 19 -32.51 -6.41 25.41
CA LEU A 19 -32.49 -5.66 26.67
C LEU A 19 -33.35 -4.43 26.48
N ALA A 20 -34.48 -4.46 27.18
CA ALA A 20 -35.41 -3.35 27.29
C ALA A 20 -34.90 -2.32 28.29
N ASN A 21 -35.01 -1.03 27.97
CA ASN A 21 -35.38 -0.02 28.96
C ASN A 21 -36.07 1.18 28.28
N ASN A 22 -37.19 1.54 28.87
CA ASN A 22 -38.13 2.54 28.48
C ASN A 22 -37.61 3.97 28.50
N ALA A 23 -38.03 4.80 27.52
CA ALA A 23 -38.62 6.12 27.80
C ALA A 23 -39.24 6.72 26.51
N LYS A 24 -40.43 7.27 26.70
CA LYS A 24 -41.45 7.90 25.89
C LYS A 24 -41.03 8.85 24.76
N ALA A 25 -41.76 8.63 23.66
CA ALA A 25 -42.44 9.54 22.69
C ALA A 25 -41.92 10.97 22.46
N ASP A 26 -41.62 11.29 21.19
CA ASP A 26 -42.52 12.08 20.33
C ASP A 26 -42.14 11.92 18.87
N ALA A 27 -43.17 11.90 18.00
CA ALA A 27 -43.05 11.69 16.57
C ALA A 27 -42.62 12.96 15.83
N GLN A 28 -41.69 12.83 14.85
CA GLN A 28 -41.75 13.62 13.62
C GLN A 28 -40.92 12.99 12.49
N ASP A 29 -41.49 13.05 11.34
CA ASP A 29 -41.30 12.44 10.04
C ASP A 29 -39.98 12.75 9.32
N SER A 30 -39.42 11.68 8.65
CA SER A 30 -38.59 11.67 7.41
C SER A 30 -37.15 12.22 7.42
N PRO A 31 -36.27 11.80 6.52
CA PRO A 31 -36.20 10.61 5.66
C PRO A 31 -34.93 9.76 5.87
N VAL A 32 -34.96 8.57 5.28
CA VAL A 32 -33.89 7.56 5.26
C VAL A 32 -32.54 8.15 4.80
N SER A 33 -31.60 8.24 5.72
CA SER A 33 -30.19 8.44 5.44
C SER A 33 -29.50 7.10 5.57
N SER A 34 -28.85 6.66 4.51
CA SER A 34 -27.98 5.48 4.44
C SER A 34 -26.92 5.58 5.52
N GLN A 35 -26.97 4.70 6.52
CA GLN A 35 -25.90 4.58 7.52
C GLN A 35 -24.67 3.96 6.86
N GLU A 36 -23.68 4.79 6.63
CA GLU A 36 -22.30 4.32 6.43
C GLU A 36 -21.82 3.60 7.70
N ALA A 37 -21.26 2.40 7.51
CA ALA A 37 -20.66 1.64 8.59
C ALA A 37 -19.51 2.43 9.24
N PRO A 38 -19.31 2.35 10.57
CA PRO A 38 -18.24 3.09 11.24
C PRO A 38 -16.88 2.59 10.76
N THR A 39 -16.13 3.51 10.17
CA THR A 39 -14.76 3.35 9.74
C THR A 39 -13.83 3.23 10.96
N ALA A 40 -13.19 2.09 11.13
CA ALA A 40 -12.23 1.88 12.20
C ALA A 40 -10.88 2.52 11.86
N LEU A 41 -10.40 3.41 12.73
CA LEU A 41 -9.05 3.97 12.68
C LEU A 41 -8.06 2.92 13.20
N VAL A 42 -7.18 2.42 12.37
CA VAL A 42 -6.10 1.52 12.79
C VAL A 42 -4.83 2.32 13.00
N THR A 43 -4.42 2.47 14.26
CA THR A 43 -3.12 3.06 14.61
C THR A 43 -2.07 1.96 14.68
N ASN A 44 -0.97 2.14 13.97
CA ASN A 44 0.18 1.23 14.03
C ASN A 44 1.15 1.72 15.11
N PRO A 45 1.58 0.90 16.09
CA PRO A 45 2.42 1.35 17.22
C PRO A 45 3.89 1.60 16.87
N GLU A 46 4.34 1.28 15.66
CA GLU A 46 5.73 1.46 15.24
C GLU A 46 5.81 2.29 13.96
N GLY A 47 5.75 3.59 14.10
CA GLY A 47 5.96 4.53 12.99
C GLY A 47 4.88 5.62 12.96
N ASN A 48 5.30 6.82 12.65
CA ASN A 48 4.47 8.02 12.61
C ASN A 48 3.41 8.05 11.48
N ASN A 49 3.11 6.92 10.85
CA ASN A 49 2.21 6.85 9.70
C ASN A 49 0.88 6.21 10.10
N THR A 50 -0.20 6.94 9.93
CA THR A 50 -1.58 6.46 10.17
C THR A 50 -2.22 6.10 8.85
N THR A 51 -2.67 4.85 8.70
CA THR A 51 -3.49 4.43 7.57
C THR A 51 -4.95 4.78 7.86
N GLU A 52 -5.53 5.66 7.06
CA GLU A 52 -6.95 5.97 7.15
C GLU A 52 -7.75 4.97 6.32
N VAL A 53 -8.78 4.40 6.93
CA VAL A 53 -9.80 3.55 6.28
C VAL A 53 -9.24 2.31 5.60
N LYS A 54 -9.18 1.21 6.31
CA LYS A 54 -8.87 -0.09 5.71
C LYS A 54 -10.12 -0.69 5.03
N GLN A 55 -10.31 -0.38 3.75
CA GLN A 55 -11.22 -1.18 2.92
C GLN A 55 -10.55 -2.54 2.64
N PRO A 56 -11.32 -3.61 2.46
CA PRO A 56 -10.76 -4.91 2.09
C PRO A 56 -10.01 -4.80 0.76
N THR A 57 -8.88 -5.49 0.65
CA THR A 57 -8.16 -5.60 -0.62
C THR A 57 -9.02 -6.38 -1.62
N GLU A 58 -9.26 -5.78 -2.77
CA GLU A 58 -9.99 -6.40 -3.88
C GLU A 58 -9.00 -6.73 -5.00
N ILE A 59 -9.03 -7.96 -5.48
CA ILE A 59 -8.19 -8.41 -6.59
C ILE A 59 -9.08 -9.02 -7.66
N THR A 60 -8.94 -8.50 -8.89
CA THR A 60 -9.67 -9.01 -10.07
C THR A 60 -8.69 -9.31 -11.18
N LYS A 61 -9.06 -10.25 -12.06
CA LYS A 61 -8.25 -10.62 -13.23
C LYS A 61 -9.10 -10.60 -14.48
N GLU A 62 -8.58 -9.91 -15.50
CA GLU A 62 -9.15 -9.91 -16.87
C GLU A 62 -8.05 -10.24 -17.88
N GLY A 63 -8.19 -11.39 -18.54
CA GLY A 63 -7.14 -11.89 -19.41
C GLY A 63 -5.84 -12.12 -18.64
N THR A 64 -4.78 -11.42 -19.00
CA THR A 64 -3.46 -11.46 -18.34
C THR A 64 -3.26 -10.33 -17.33
N GLU A 65 -4.19 -9.38 -17.25
CA GLU A 65 -4.06 -8.23 -16.34
C GLU A 65 -4.77 -8.50 -15.02
N ILE A 66 -4.05 -8.27 -13.91
CA ILE A 66 -4.56 -8.40 -12.56
C ILE A 66 -4.58 -7.01 -11.93
N THR A 67 -5.75 -6.60 -11.45
CA THR A 67 -5.96 -5.33 -10.78
C THR A 67 -6.04 -5.55 -9.27
N VAL A 68 -5.29 -4.77 -8.50
CA VAL A 68 -5.31 -4.75 -7.04
C VAL A 68 -5.80 -3.40 -6.57
N LYS A 69 -6.89 -3.39 -5.80
CA LYS A 69 -7.44 -2.20 -5.12
C LYS A 69 -7.29 -2.34 -3.61
N ASN A 70 -7.16 -1.22 -2.94
CA ASN A 70 -7.02 -1.13 -1.49
C ASN A 70 -5.94 -2.07 -0.92
N PRO A 71 -4.72 -2.11 -1.49
CA PRO A 71 -3.64 -2.95 -0.97
C PRO A 71 -3.24 -2.49 0.44
N GLU A 72 -2.67 -3.39 1.24
CA GLU A 72 -1.99 -2.99 2.46
C GLU A 72 -0.67 -2.31 2.10
N VAL A 73 -0.50 -1.04 2.52
CA VAL A 73 0.70 -0.24 2.18
C VAL A 73 1.32 0.30 3.45
N VAL A 74 2.64 0.21 3.54
CA VAL A 74 3.45 0.82 4.61
C VAL A 74 4.50 1.72 3.99
N ILE A 75 4.61 2.94 4.50
CA ILE A 75 5.72 3.85 4.21
C ILE A 75 6.69 3.76 5.40
N ASP A 76 7.90 3.25 5.15
CA ASP A 76 8.94 3.14 6.16
C ASP A 76 9.90 4.32 6.05
N GLN A 77 9.75 5.28 6.98
CA GLN A 77 10.61 6.45 7.13
C GLN A 77 11.59 6.30 8.31
N SER A 78 11.92 5.08 8.70
CA SER A 78 12.82 4.80 9.84
C SER A 78 14.21 5.44 9.70
N LYS A 79 14.65 5.71 8.46
CA LYS A 79 15.91 6.41 8.17
C LYS A 79 15.81 7.93 8.30
N GLY A 80 14.61 8.47 8.44
CA GLY A 80 14.32 9.90 8.61
C GLY A 80 13.13 10.37 7.78
N GLU A 81 12.56 11.50 8.21
CA GLU A 81 11.34 12.08 7.61
C GLU A 81 11.64 13.25 6.65
N GLY A 82 12.90 13.53 6.35
CA GLY A 82 13.29 14.66 5.49
C GLY A 82 12.71 14.55 4.07
N LYS A 83 12.24 15.68 3.50
CA LYS A 83 11.66 15.72 2.15
C LYS A 83 12.56 15.10 1.08
N TYR A 84 13.86 15.27 1.19
CA TYR A 84 14.83 14.79 0.21
C TYR A 84 15.46 13.45 0.59
N GLN A 85 15.00 12.86 1.68
CA GLN A 85 15.49 11.57 2.16
C GLN A 85 14.75 10.45 1.48
N GLU A 86 15.48 9.37 1.19
CA GLU A 86 14.93 8.14 0.65
C GLU A 86 14.19 7.35 1.73
N PHE A 87 13.07 6.79 1.39
CA PHE A 87 12.26 5.93 2.24
C PHE A 87 11.74 4.73 1.44
N THR A 88 11.22 3.74 2.14
CA THR A 88 10.70 2.53 1.50
C THR A 88 9.17 2.54 1.49
N VAL A 89 8.59 2.18 0.36
CA VAL A 89 7.17 1.85 0.22
C VAL A 89 7.03 0.34 0.06
N GLU A 90 6.23 -0.27 0.91
CA GLU A 90 5.97 -1.70 0.88
C GLU A 90 4.48 -1.97 0.69
N TYR A 91 4.13 -2.68 -0.38
CA TYR A 91 2.83 -3.32 -0.56
C TYR A 91 2.91 -4.70 0.07
N LYS A 92 2.22 -4.87 1.19
CA LYS A 92 2.28 -6.11 1.98
C LYS A 92 1.15 -7.07 1.63
N ASN A 93 1.44 -8.35 1.76
CA ASN A 93 0.43 -9.39 1.86
C ASN A 93 -0.61 -9.36 0.73
N ILE A 94 -0.20 -9.13 -0.54
CA ILE A 94 -1.10 -9.24 -1.68
C ILE A 94 -1.44 -10.73 -1.87
N LYS A 95 -2.64 -11.12 -1.41
CA LYS A 95 -3.13 -12.51 -1.42
C LYS A 95 -4.12 -12.70 -2.54
N PHE A 96 -3.82 -13.62 -3.45
CA PHE A 96 -4.72 -13.99 -4.54
C PHE A 96 -5.61 -15.16 -4.11
N ALA A 97 -6.86 -15.15 -4.57
CA ALA A 97 -7.78 -16.25 -4.31
C ALA A 97 -7.25 -17.57 -4.91
N ASP A 98 -7.50 -18.69 -4.21
CA ASP A 98 -7.02 -20.00 -4.66
C ASP A 98 -7.64 -20.43 -5.99
N ASP A 99 -8.87 -19.99 -6.27
CA ASP A 99 -9.59 -20.23 -7.53
C ASP A 99 -9.22 -19.27 -8.67
N MET A 100 -8.41 -18.22 -8.40
CA MET A 100 -7.87 -17.32 -9.42
C MET A 100 -6.61 -17.94 -10.04
N PRO A 101 -6.63 -18.39 -11.32
CA PRO A 101 -5.43 -18.91 -11.96
C PRO A 101 -4.44 -17.78 -12.24
N ILE A 102 -3.17 -17.96 -11.84
CA ILE A 102 -2.07 -17.06 -12.18
C ILE A 102 -1.04 -17.85 -12.97
N ASN A 103 -0.82 -17.46 -14.22
CA ASN A 103 0.07 -18.12 -15.15
C ASN A 103 1.30 -17.25 -15.46
N ALA A 104 2.31 -17.86 -16.05
CA ALA A 104 3.45 -17.11 -16.57
C ALA A 104 2.99 -16.06 -17.59
N GLY A 105 3.46 -14.82 -17.42
CA GLY A 105 3.09 -13.69 -18.27
C GLY A 105 1.89 -12.88 -17.78
N ASP A 106 1.13 -13.36 -16.77
CA ASP A 106 0.13 -12.54 -16.08
C ASP A 106 0.81 -11.37 -15.36
N LYS A 107 0.13 -10.23 -15.23
CA LYS A 107 0.73 -8.98 -14.74
C LYS A 107 -0.12 -8.30 -13.68
N VAL A 108 0.56 -7.69 -12.73
CA VAL A 108 -0.01 -6.69 -11.81
C VAL A 108 0.70 -5.37 -12.04
N THR A 109 -0.03 -4.31 -12.33
CA THR A 109 0.50 -2.95 -12.42
C THR A 109 -0.02 -2.10 -11.28
N MET A 110 0.89 -1.56 -10.47
CA MET A 110 0.60 -0.59 -9.41
C MET A 110 1.00 0.80 -9.88
N THR A 111 0.12 1.80 -9.62
CA THR A 111 0.40 3.20 -9.92
C THR A 111 0.79 3.92 -8.63
N PHE A 112 1.86 4.67 -8.68
CA PHE A 112 2.32 5.50 -7.56
C PHE A 112 1.71 6.90 -7.63
N PRO A 113 1.37 7.47 -6.47
CA PRO A 113 0.86 8.83 -6.41
C PRO A 113 1.92 9.85 -6.85
N GLU A 114 1.47 11.05 -7.26
CA GLU A 114 2.37 12.10 -7.78
C GLU A 114 3.29 12.74 -6.73
N GLU A 115 3.00 12.50 -5.47
CA GLU A 115 3.82 12.91 -4.33
C GLU A 115 5.10 12.10 -4.18
N LEU A 116 5.18 10.94 -4.84
CA LEU A 116 6.33 10.04 -4.79
C LEU A 116 6.97 9.85 -6.18
N ASN A 117 8.26 9.57 -6.19
CA ASN A 117 8.98 9.20 -7.41
C ASN A 117 10.02 8.12 -7.13
N PHE A 118 10.22 7.24 -8.13
CA PHE A 118 11.39 6.37 -8.22
C PHE A 118 12.51 7.13 -8.91
N GLN A 119 13.74 6.89 -8.50
CA GLN A 119 14.86 7.60 -9.10
C GLN A 119 15.22 7.10 -10.50
N THR A 120 15.07 5.80 -10.74
CA THR A 120 15.51 5.14 -11.96
C THR A 120 14.57 4.04 -12.39
N LYS A 121 14.65 3.65 -13.66
CA LYS A 121 14.06 2.40 -14.14
C LYS A 121 14.96 1.24 -13.73
N TYR A 122 14.42 0.30 -12.98
CA TYR A 122 15.15 -0.90 -12.56
C TYR A 122 14.20 -2.10 -12.48
N GLU A 123 14.81 -3.30 -12.46
CA GLU A 123 14.10 -4.56 -12.36
C GLU A 123 14.57 -5.31 -11.10
N PHE A 124 13.65 -6.04 -10.47
CA PHE A 124 13.95 -6.85 -9.29
C PHE A 124 13.03 -8.07 -9.20
N ASP A 125 13.48 -9.09 -8.49
CA ASP A 125 12.71 -10.30 -8.27
C ASP A 125 11.61 -10.06 -7.22
N VAL A 126 10.40 -10.55 -7.52
CA VAL A 126 9.27 -10.55 -6.60
C VAL A 126 9.19 -11.91 -5.93
N LYS A 127 9.09 -11.91 -4.62
CA LYS A 127 9.09 -13.13 -3.81
C LYS A 127 7.79 -13.31 -3.05
N ASN A 128 7.47 -14.57 -2.76
CA ASN A 128 6.44 -14.94 -1.81
C ASN A 128 7.01 -15.02 -0.37
N PRO A 129 6.18 -15.28 0.66
CA PRO A 129 6.64 -15.39 2.04
C PRO A 129 7.67 -16.51 2.29
N GLU A 130 7.71 -17.53 1.45
CA GLU A 130 8.67 -18.63 1.51
C GLU A 130 9.99 -18.31 0.77
N ASP A 131 10.18 -17.04 0.37
CA ASP A 131 11.37 -16.55 -0.36
C ASP A 131 11.51 -17.11 -1.79
N ALA A 132 10.47 -17.76 -2.32
CA ALA A 132 10.46 -18.23 -3.70
C ALA A 132 10.17 -17.07 -4.67
N ILE A 133 10.90 -17.02 -5.79
CA ILE A 133 10.69 -16.01 -6.83
C ILE A 133 9.42 -16.34 -7.61
N VAL A 134 8.42 -15.49 -7.53
CA VAL A 134 7.11 -15.65 -8.18
C VAL A 134 6.95 -14.80 -9.44
N GLY A 135 7.85 -13.87 -9.67
CA GLY A 135 7.84 -12.99 -10.82
C GLY A 135 8.98 -11.98 -10.79
N LYS A 136 8.95 -11.08 -11.75
CA LYS A 136 9.90 -9.97 -11.87
C LYS A 136 9.11 -8.67 -11.97
N ALA A 137 9.48 -7.68 -11.17
CA ALA A 137 8.92 -6.34 -11.22
C ALA A 137 9.85 -5.39 -11.95
N SER A 138 9.27 -4.44 -12.67
CA SER A 138 9.99 -3.33 -13.31
C SER A 138 9.32 -2.01 -12.96
N THR A 139 10.12 -1.00 -12.62
CA THR A 139 9.66 0.37 -12.37
C THR A 139 9.70 1.19 -13.64
N ASN A 140 8.70 2.05 -13.85
CA ASN A 140 8.69 3.08 -14.88
C ASN A 140 8.47 4.45 -14.24
N PRO A 141 9.53 5.27 -14.06
CA PRO A 141 9.40 6.60 -13.46
C PRO A 141 8.54 7.57 -14.27
N GLU A 142 8.50 7.44 -15.60
CA GLU A 142 7.73 8.33 -16.48
C GLU A 142 6.23 8.19 -16.24
N ASP A 143 5.76 6.94 -16.13
CA ASP A 143 4.35 6.63 -15.87
C ASP A 143 4.05 6.47 -14.38
N ARG A 144 5.05 6.53 -13.52
CA ARG A 144 4.97 6.25 -12.07
C ARG A 144 4.30 4.91 -11.79
N THR A 145 4.72 3.88 -12.50
CA THR A 145 4.20 2.53 -12.35
C THR A 145 5.27 1.53 -11.95
N VAL A 146 4.85 0.48 -11.27
CA VAL A 146 5.61 -0.75 -11.10
C VAL A 146 4.76 -1.90 -11.64
N THR A 147 5.31 -2.64 -12.58
CA THR A 147 4.63 -3.79 -13.20
C THR A 147 5.36 -5.06 -12.82
N THR A 148 4.65 -5.97 -12.15
CA THR A 148 5.11 -7.33 -11.87
C THR A 148 4.61 -8.25 -12.95
N VAL A 149 5.50 -9.00 -13.59
CA VAL A 149 5.18 -10.08 -14.52
C VAL A 149 5.46 -11.41 -13.81
N PHE A 150 4.43 -12.26 -13.68
CA PHE A 150 4.56 -13.55 -12.99
C PHE A 150 5.29 -14.58 -13.86
N ASN A 151 6.04 -15.45 -13.19
CA ASN A 151 6.55 -16.69 -13.77
C ASN A 151 5.51 -17.84 -13.60
N ASP A 152 5.93 -19.08 -13.81
CA ASP A 152 5.07 -20.27 -13.69
C ASP A 152 4.90 -20.78 -12.25
N TYR A 153 5.49 -20.12 -11.27
CA TYR A 153 5.46 -20.60 -9.88
C TYR A 153 4.04 -20.82 -9.35
N PHE A 154 3.14 -19.85 -9.53
CA PHE A 154 1.77 -19.97 -9.05
C PHE A 154 0.91 -20.94 -9.86
N ALA A 155 1.24 -21.19 -11.12
CA ALA A 155 0.59 -22.24 -11.92
C ALA A 155 0.92 -23.63 -11.33
N ASN A 156 2.14 -23.80 -10.82
CA ASN A 156 2.61 -25.04 -10.20
C ASN A 156 2.26 -25.13 -8.69
N HIS A 157 1.98 -23.99 -8.03
CA HIS A 157 1.63 -23.87 -6.60
C HIS A 157 0.34 -23.04 -6.46
N PRO A 158 -0.84 -23.61 -6.78
CA PRO A 158 -2.08 -22.83 -6.92
C PRO A 158 -2.73 -22.40 -5.60
N LEU A 159 -2.24 -22.89 -4.47
CA LEU A 159 -2.79 -22.57 -3.14
C LEU A 159 -1.95 -21.52 -2.41
N ASN A 160 -2.63 -20.70 -1.59
CA ASN A 160 -1.99 -19.67 -0.76
C ASN A 160 -1.09 -18.71 -1.55
N LYS A 161 -1.51 -18.36 -2.77
CA LYS A 161 -0.76 -17.44 -3.63
C LYS A 161 -0.65 -16.07 -3.00
N GLN A 162 0.57 -15.62 -2.79
CA GLN A 162 0.85 -14.34 -2.12
C GLN A 162 2.14 -13.72 -2.63
N MET A 163 2.17 -12.38 -2.68
CA MET A 163 3.39 -11.62 -2.96
C MET A 163 3.44 -10.35 -2.10
N SER A 164 4.64 -9.75 -2.01
CA SER A 164 4.86 -8.41 -1.50
C SER A 164 5.79 -7.65 -2.44
N LEU A 165 5.63 -6.33 -2.50
CA LEU A 165 6.51 -5.44 -3.26
C LEU A 165 7.14 -4.43 -2.31
N LYS A 166 8.45 -4.26 -2.41
CA LYS A 166 9.21 -3.28 -1.63
C LYS A 166 10.04 -2.42 -2.56
N LEU A 167 9.87 -1.11 -2.46
CA LEU A 167 10.44 -0.12 -3.38
C LEU A 167 11.01 1.05 -2.61
N ASP A 168 12.19 1.52 -3.03
CA ASP A 168 12.74 2.77 -2.53
C ASP A 168 12.17 3.94 -3.33
N ALA A 169 11.72 4.97 -2.63
CA ALA A 169 11.09 6.15 -3.18
C ALA A 169 11.59 7.43 -2.52
N LYS A 170 11.33 8.56 -3.16
CA LYS A 170 11.55 9.91 -2.63
C LYS A 170 10.29 10.74 -2.79
N TRP A 171 10.15 11.73 -1.92
CA TRP A 171 9.12 12.75 -2.08
C TRP A 171 9.44 13.65 -3.29
N THR A 172 8.39 14.06 -3.99
CA THR A 172 8.48 15.06 -5.06
C THR A 172 8.30 16.47 -4.51
N ASP A 173 8.37 17.48 -5.38
CA ASP A 173 8.10 18.87 -4.99
C ASP A 173 6.63 19.15 -4.66
N LYS A 174 5.75 18.17 -4.85
CA LYS A 174 4.33 18.24 -4.47
C LYS A 174 4.11 18.24 -2.96
N VAL A 175 5.10 17.77 -2.16
CA VAL A 175 4.99 17.76 -0.70
C VAL A 175 5.68 18.97 -0.08
N GLU A 176 5.17 19.43 1.06
CA GLU A 176 5.72 20.54 1.83
C GLU A 176 6.46 20.05 3.06
N SER A 177 7.68 20.56 3.26
CA SER A 177 8.45 20.28 4.48
C SER A 177 7.74 20.77 5.74
N GLY A 178 7.77 19.94 6.78
CA GLY A 178 7.16 20.26 8.08
C GLY A 178 5.65 20.05 8.13
N LYS A 179 5.03 19.49 7.09
CA LYS A 179 3.60 19.18 7.05
C LYS A 179 3.37 17.69 6.78
N PRO A 180 2.30 17.09 7.34
CA PRO A 180 1.89 15.75 6.95
C PRO A 180 1.32 15.76 5.52
N VAL A 181 1.52 14.67 4.80
CA VAL A 181 0.96 14.44 3.47
C VAL A 181 0.08 13.18 3.47
N LYS A 182 -1.04 13.24 2.76
CA LYS A 182 -1.90 12.08 2.50
C LYS A 182 -1.65 11.61 1.08
N VAL A 183 -1.31 10.35 0.93
CA VAL A 183 -1.02 9.73 -0.37
C VAL A 183 -1.92 8.53 -0.61
N ASN A 184 -2.43 8.41 -1.84
CA ASN A 184 -3.36 7.36 -2.24
C ASN A 184 -2.64 6.31 -3.09
N PHE A 185 -2.55 5.09 -2.55
CA PHE A 185 -1.98 3.93 -3.23
C PHE A 185 -3.09 2.97 -3.68
N ASN A 186 -3.57 3.12 -4.91
CA ASN A 186 -4.59 2.23 -5.48
C ASN A 186 -5.86 2.09 -4.60
N GLY A 187 -6.27 3.17 -3.93
CA GLY A 187 -7.42 3.20 -3.02
C GLY A 187 -7.06 3.24 -1.53
N THR A 188 -5.88 2.78 -1.14
CA THR A 188 -5.41 2.91 0.26
C THR A 188 -4.79 4.28 0.48
N VAL A 189 -5.33 5.03 1.44
CA VAL A 189 -4.76 6.33 1.84
C VAL A 189 -3.83 6.13 3.03
N VAL A 190 -2.59 6.62 2.90
CA VAL A 190 -1.58 6.62 3.96
C VAL A 190 -1.20 8.05 4.28
N THR A 191 -1.13 8.40 5.56
CA THR A 191 -0.61 9.69 6.02
C THR A 191 0.85 9.52 6.42
N ALA A 192 1.74 10.33 5.85
CA ALA A 192 3.16 10.38 6.19
C ALA A 192 3.54 11.75 6.71
N ASN A 193 4.50 11.81 7.63
CA ASN A 193 5.06 13.06 8.12
C ASN A 193 6.24 13.47 7.26
N ILE A 194 6.29 14.75 6.90
CA ILE A 194 7.45 15.34 6.23
C ILE A 194 8.18 16.19 7.25
N GLY A 195 9.41 15.84 7.55
CA GLY A 195 10.26 16.57 8.48
C GLY A 195 10.47 18.03 8.03
N LYS A 196 10.71 18.90 9.00
CA LYS A 196 11.04 20.30 8.70
C LYS A 196 12.37 20.37 7.95
N GLU A 197 12.48 21.27 7.00
CA GLU A 197 13.79 21.57 6.42
C GLU A 197 14.77 22.01 7.50
N GLN A 198 15.98 21.45 7.45
CA GLN A 198 17.08 22.01 8.22
C GLN A 198 17.39 23.40 7.63
N VAL A 199 17.09 24.42 8.38
CA VAL A 199 17.45 25.78 8.02
C VAL A 199 18.97 25.91 8.20
N ILE A 200 19.68 26.18 7.11
CA ILE A 200 21.08 26.61 7.20
C ILE A 200 21.10 27.94 7.94
N GLY A 201 21.93 28.06 8.97
CA GLY A 201 22.08 29.32 9.71
C GLY A 201 22.37 30.48 8.75
N LYS A 202 21.92 31.68 9.09
CA LYS A 202 22.12 32.88 8.24
C LYS A 202 23.59 33.14 7.93
N ASP A 203 24.50 32.61 8.77
CA ASP A 203 25.95 32.77 8.67
C ASP A 203 26.64 31.58 7.95
N GLU A 204 25.89 30.54 7.58
CA GLU A 204 26.40 29.39 6.84
C GLU A 204 26.13 29.56 5.36
N LEU A 205 27.22 29.75 4.59
CA LEU A 205 27.14 29.81 3.12
C LEU A 205 26.97 28.43 2.48
N ILE A 206 27.50 27.38 3.12
CA ILE A 206 27.46 26.02 2.63
C ILE A 206 27.30 25.05 3.79
N ALA A 207 26.32 24.17 3.71
CA ALA A 207 26.25 22.97 4.54
C ALA A 207 26.55 21.74 3.67
N LYS A 208 27.40 20.84 4.17
CA LYS A 208 27.79 19.62 3.48
C LYS A 208 27.72 18.45 4.44
N TRP A 209 27.09 17.37 4.01
CA TRP A 209 27.08 16.11 4.74
C TRP A 209 27.22 14.92 3.80
N GLY A 210 27.79 13.83 4.31
CA GLY A 210 27.95 12.58 3.59
C GLY A 210 27.19 11.44 4.27
N SER A 211 26.68 10.54 3.50
CA SER A 211 26.14 9.27 3.95
C SER A 211 26.80 8.13 3.19
N GLN A 212 27.09 7.04 3.90
CA GLN A 212 27.60 5.83 3.25
C GLN A 212 26.52 5.26 2.34
N ASP A 213 26.94 4.81 1.15
CA ASP A 213 26.03 4.15 0.23
C ASP A 213 25.53 2.84 0.86
N LYS A 214 24.27 2.51 0.59
CA LYS A 214 23.58 1.36 1.18
C LYS A 214 24.09 0.04 0.57
N ASP A 215 24.40 0.06 -0.73
CA ASP A 215 24.71 -1.14 -1.49
C ASP A 215 26.22 -1.33 -1.66
N ASP A 216 27.00 -0.25 -1.58
CA ASP A 216 28.46 -0.26 -1.61
C ASP A 216 29.05 0.56 -0.44
N PRO A 217 29.48 -0.11 0.65
CA PRO A 217 30.08 0.57 1.80
C PRO A 217 31.35 1.38 1.50
N SER A 218 31.99 1.17 0.34
CA SER A 218 33.17 1.94 -0.09
C SER A 218 32.80 3.31 -0.68
N VAL A 219 31.52 3.53 -1.00
CA VAL A 219 30.99 4.77 -1.59
C VAL A 219 30.38 5.67 -0.52
N ILE A 220 30.70 6.96 -0.59
CA ILE A 220 30.07 8.00 0.24
C ILE A 220 29.31 8.96 -0.68
N ASN A 221 28.00 9.00 -0.49
CA ASN A 221 27.13 9.97 -1.16
C ASN A 221 27.20 11.31 -0.43
N TRP A 222 27.61 12.35 -1.12
CA TRP A 222 27.71 13.69 -0.57
C TRP A 222 26.53 14.57 -1.00
N THR A 223 25.95 15.26 -0.04
CA THR A 223 24.97 16.32 -0.29
C THR A 223 25.57 17.66 0.13
N ALA A 224 25.45 18.65 -0.74
CA ALA A 224 25.83 20.02 -0.43
C ALA A 224 24.60 20.94 -0.60
N ARG A 225 24.37 21.82 0.37
CA ARG A 225 23.37 22.89 0.31
C ARG A 225 24.09 24.22 0.31
N ILE A 226 23.78 25.07 -0.65
CA ILE A 226 24.37 26.40 -0.81
C ILE A 226 23.28 27.43 -0.50
N ASN A 227 23.59 28.35 0.38
CA ASN A 227 22.75 29.49 0.71
C ASN A 227 23.24 30.70 -0.13
N TYR A 228 22.34 31.28 -0.95
CA TYR A 228 22.66 32.40 -1.84
C TYR A 228 21.60 33.51 -1.71
#